data_62f984e0cd6d589b6169d7d60b79672b
#
_entry.id   62f984e0cd6d589b6169d7d60b79672b
#
_cell.length_a   1.000
_cell.length_b   1.000
_cell.length_c   1.000
_cell.angle_alpha   90.00
_cell.angle_beta   90.00
_cell.angle_gamma   90.00
#
_symmetry.space_group_name_H-M   'P 1'
#
loop_
_entity.id
_entity.type
_entity.pdbx_description
1 polymer ?
#
loop_
_entity_poly.entity_id
_entity_poly.type
_entity_poly.pdbx_seq_one_letter_code
_entity_poly.pdbx_strand_id
1 'polypeptide(L)'
;MKAKKILKLLLLLVFFSCQKNKNQETSSWTQITPKLFFQEREEKFYLKSGGHECSFPKEKLPFKKVIVLTTSQLGYISALGEEERISGIAGAQYVYSEKIRNLIQENKIQTVGTDQKYNLEKILALKADAVLTNYMPNLADTYEIFRKNGINVIFLDEYLEEKPLEKTAYIKLFGKFFGVEKKAEKIYQEIETNYLTLKNQAAKAGNSPAVLSGEMFGNHWFLAGGKTFAAQYFKDAGADYILKNNQDEKSISMSFEEIFSKSQSVQYWVNLSNYTTKKELLNKNPAYGKLRVFREGKIFAMNNRQKGDANDYFESGAIRTDLVLRDYIKIFHPEFFPNDTLVYMKELK
;
A
#
# COMPACT_ATOMS: atom_id res chain seq x y z
N MET A 1 -62.63 53.97 55.56
CA MET A 1 -61.23 54.00 55.29
C MET A 1 -60.83 52.72 54.59
N LYS A 2 -60.88 52.68 53.27
CA LYS A 2 -60.69 51.46 52.45
C LYS A 2 -59.50 51.64 51.54
N ALA A 3 -58.45 50.82 51.75
CA ALA A 3 -57.31 50.73 50.92
C ALA A 3 -57.63 49.97 49.63
N LYS A 4 -57.47 50.61 48.46
CA LYS A 4 -57.59 49.95 47.17
C LYS A 4 -56.25 49.35 46.80
N LYS A 5 -56.19 48.01 46.70
CA LYS A 5 -55.08 47.27 46.16
C LYS A 5 -55.14 47.41 44.65
N ILE A 6 -54.09 47.99 44.04
CA ILE A 6 -53.84 47.99 42.55
C ILE A 6 -52.96 46.81 42.28
N LEU A 7 -53.54 45.82 41.55
CA LEU A 7 -52.87 44.62 41.05
C LEU A 7 -52.16 44.99 39.71
N LYS A 8 -50.86 45.15 39.76
CA LYS A 8 -50.06 45.29 38.53
C LYS A 8 -49.87 43.90 37.91
N LEU A 9 -50.52 43.65 36.78
CA LEU A 9 -50.32 42.48 35.96
C LEU A 9 -49.02 42.68 35.18
N LEU A 10 -47.96 41.97 35.59
CA LEU A 10 -46.66 41.96 34.90
C LEU A 10 -46.73 40.91 33.78
N LEU A 11 -46.88 41.39 32.55
CA LEU A 11 -46.83 40.53 31.34
C LEU A 11 -45.40 40.10 31.09
N LEU A 12 -45.04 38.88 31.51
CA LEU A 12 -43.76 38.26 31.17
C LEU A 12 -43.80 37.76 29.71
N LEU A 13 -43.25 38.56 28.80
CA LEU A 13 -42.93 38.13 27.42
C LEU A 13 -41.75 37.14 27.49
N VAL A 14 -42.08 35.86 27.52
CA VAL A 14 -41.07 34.81 27.30
C VAL A 14 -40.72 34.77 25.82
N PHE A 15 -39.63 35.44 25.47
CA PHE A 15 -39.00 35.23 24.19
C PHE A 15 -38.45 33.81 24.14
N PHE A 16 -39.19 32.89 23.55
CA PHE A 16 -38.61 31.61 23.06
C PHE A 16 -37.65 31.96 21.93
N SER A 17 -36.40 32.24 22.29
CA SER A 17 -35.29 32.19 21.38
C SER A 17 -35.13 30.73 20.97
N CYS A 18 -35.65 30.37 19.80
CA CYS A 18 -35.20 29.16 19.12
C CYS A 18 -33.72 29.33 18.79
N GLN A 19 -32.85 29.04 19.77
CA GLN A 19 -31.48 28.65 19.42
C GLN A 19 -31.59 27.38 18.59
N LYS A 20 -31.46 27.52 17.26
CA LYS A 20 -31.00 26.42 16.41
C LYS A 20 -29.68 25.98 17.04
N ASN A 21 -29.72 24.95 17.87
CA ASN A 21 -28.53 24.14 18.12
C ASN A 21 -28.06 23.70 16.76
N LYS A 22 -27.09 24.43 16.19
CA LYS A 22 -26.15 23.83 15.26
C LYS A 22 -25.49 22.74 16.09
N ASN A 23 -26.00 21.52 15.98
CA ASN A 23 -25.22 20.35 16.30
C ASN A 23 -23.91 20.56 15.53
N GLN A 24 -22.90 21.07 16.22
CA GLN A 24 -21.53 20.86 15.81
C GLN A 24 -21.37 19.35 15.91
N GLU A 25 -21.67 18.65 14.82
CA GLU A 25 -21.10 17.34 14.60
C GLU A 25 -19.60 17.55 14.70
N THR A 26 -19.05 17.23 15.86
CA THR A 26 -17.62 17.03 16.02
C THR A 26 -17.29 15.82 15.17
N SER A 27 -17.13 16.03 13.87
CA SER A 27 -16.78 14.97 12.97
C SER A 27 -15.37 14.52 13.38
N SER A 28 -15.34 13.40 14.08
CA SER A 28 -14.08 12.75 14.47
C SER A 28 -13.41 12.18 13.25
N TRP A 29 -12.08 12.09 13.29
CA TRP A 29 -11.33 11.37 12.28
C TRP A 29 -11.77 9.91 12.22
N THR A 30 -12.12 9.43 11.04
CA THR A 30 -12.32 8.00 10.77
C THR A 30 -10.95 7.37 10.51
N GLN A 31 -10.56 6.46 11.38
CA GLN A 31 -9.32 5.70 11.24
C GLN A 31 -9.57 4.47 10.37
N ILE A 32 -8.79 4.32 9.29
CA ILE A 32 -8.76 3.10 8.47
C ILE A 32 -7.61 2.20 8.93
N THR A 33 -6.42 2.80 9.13
CA THR A 33 -5.21 2.12 9.61
C THR A 33 -4.50 3.01 10.64
N PRO A 34 -3.43 2.55 11.31
CA PRO A 34 -2.63 3.41 12.19
C PRO A 34 -2.06 4.66 11.51
N LYS A 35 -1.86 4.62 10.18
CA LYS A 35 -1.26 5.72 9.42
C LYS A 35 -2.20 6.34 8.38
N LEU A 36 -3.48 5.90 8.32
CA LEU A 36 -4.48 6.38 7.37
C LEU A 36 -5.77 6.80 8.05
N PHE A 37 -6.12 8.09 7.93
CA PHE A 37 -7.32 8.67 8.52
C PHE A 37 -7.99 9.60 7.52
N PHE A 38 -9.31 9.67 7.56
CA PHE A 38 -10.05 10.70 6.84
C PHE A 38 -11.14 11.32 7.72
N GLN A 39 -11.60 12.50 7.31
CA GLN A 39 -12.68 13.23 7.94
C GLN A 39 -13.47 13.99 6.89
N GLU A 40 -14.78 13.92 6.96
CA GLU A 40 -15.65 14.83 6.22
C GLU A 40 -16.17 15.90 7.16
N ARG A 41 -15.83 17.14 6.90
CA ARG A 41 -16.24 18.28 7.70
C ARG A 41 -16.61 19.44 6.80
N GLU A 42 -17.82 19.99 7.04
CA GLU A 42 -18.37 21.04 6.19
C GLU A 42 -18.38 20.58 4.71
N GLU A 43 -17.82 21.37 3.81
CA GLU A 43 -17.75 21.08 2.38
C GLU A 43 -16.40 20.47 1.96
N LYS A 44 -15.59 19.99 2.93
CA LYS A 44 -14.26 19.45 2.67
C LYS A 44 -14.11 18.01 3.10
N PHE A 45 -13.32 17.29 2.32
CA PHE A 45 -12.74 16.00 2.67
C PHE A 45 -11.30 16.23 3.10
N TYR A 46 -10.95 15.75 4.29
CA TYR A 46 -9.60 15.80 4.86
C TYR A 46 -9.03 14.40 4.90
N LEU A 47 -7.76 14.27 4.61
CA LEU A 47 -7.04 13.00 4.58
C LEU A 47 -5.68 13.14 5.27
N LYS A 48 -5.32 12.15 6.11
CA LYS A 48 -3.98 11.95 6.66
C LYS A 48 -3.47 10.59 6.22
N SER A 49 -2.32 10.54 5.60
CA SER A 49 -1.69 9.30 5.15
C SER A 49 -0.17 9.43 5.28
N GLY A 50 0.47 8.46 5.96
CA GLY A 50 1.92 8.38 6.06
C GLY A 50 2.63 9.62 6.64
N GLY A 51 1.92 10.46 7.40
CA GLY A 51 2.45 11.74 7.93
C GLY A 51 2.16 12.95 7.05
N HIS A 52 1.49 12.78 5.91
CA HIS A 52 1.05 13.86 5.02
C HIS A 52 -0.43 14.13 5.20
N GLU A 53 -0.79 15.43 5.13
CA GLU A 53 -2.19 15.86 5.18
C GLU A 53 -2.56 16.57 3.87
N CYS A 54 -3.78 16.33 3.39
CA CYS A 54 -4.38 17.10 2.32
C CYS A 54 -5.87 17.32 2.58
N SER A 55 -6.44 18.30 1.90
CA SER A 55 -7.89 18.51 1.87
C SER A 55 -8.33 18.99 0.51
N PHE A 56 -9.55 18.63 0.12
CA PHE A 56 -10.18 19.06 -1.13
C PHE A 56 -11.70 19.16 -0.94
N PRO A 57 -12.41 19.88 -1.82
CA PRO A 57 -13.86 19.95 -1.77
C PRO A 57 -14.50 18.55 -1.89
N LYS A 58 -15.38 18.19 -0.95
CA LYS A 58 -15.99 16.84 -0.95
C LYS A 58 -16.89 16.61 -2.17
N GLU A 59 -17.41 17.66 -2.80
CA GLU A 59 -18.16 17.61 -4.05
C GLU A 59 -17.36 17.03 -5.23
N LYS A 60 -16.03 16.98 -5.12
CA LYS A 60 -15.16 16.30 -6.08
C LYS A 60 -15.31 14.77 -6.03
N LEU A 61 -15.83 14.23 -4.92
CA LEU A 61 -16.10 12.80 -4.80
C LEU A 61 -17.49 12.47 -5.38
N PRO A 62 -17.63 11.31 -6.04
CA PRO A 62 -16.56 10.41 -6.43
C PRO A 62 -15.71 10.97 -7.58
N PHE A 63 -14.38 10.74 -7.53
CA PHE A 63 -13.49 11.15 -8.61
C PHE A 63 -13.88 10.50 -9.93
N LYS A 64 -13.94 11.30 -10.99
CA LYS A 64 -14.24 10.85 -12.35
C LYS A 64 -12.98 10.56 -13.16
N LYS A 65 -11.92 11.33 -12.89
CA LYS A 65 -10.62 11.21 -13.56
C LYS A 65 -9.50 11.34 -12.56
N VAL A 66 -8.63 10.34 -12.52
CA VAL A 66 -7.42 10.37 -11.69
C VAL A 66 -6.18 10.14 -12.55
N ILE A 67 -5.07 10.69 -12.10
CA ILE A 67 -3.74 10.36 -12.59
C ILE A 67 -3.05 9.53 -11.52
N VAL A 68 -2.44 8.41 -11.90
CA VAL A 68 -1.78 7.49 -10.98
C VAL A 68 -0.29 7.44 -11.31
N LEU A 69 0.54 7.78 -10.33
CA LEU A 69 1.99 7.86 -10.52
C LEU A 69 2.75 6.67 -9.94
N THR A 70 2.05 5.74 -9.29
CA THR A 70 2.66 4.58 -8.61
C THR A 70 1.90 3.30 -8.94
N THR A 71 2.59 2.23 -9.35
CA THR A 71 1.97 0.97 -9.77
C THR A 71 1.19 0.24 -8.67
N SER A 72 1.61 0.34 -7.40
CA SER A 72 0.87 -0.27 -6.28
C SER A 72 -0.57 0.23 -6.19
N GLN A 73 -0.81 1.51 -6.51
CA GLN A 73 -2.14 2.10 -6.47
C GLN A 73 -3.05 1.59 -7.59
N LEU A 74 -2.48 1.12 -8.71
CA LEU A 74 -3.23 0.46 -9.77
C LEU A 74 -3.88 -0.83 -9.29
N GLY A 75 -3.21 -1.57 -8.40
CA GLY A 75 -3.75 -2.79 -7.81
C GLY A 75 -5.08 -2.56 -7.08
N TYR A 76 -5.21 -1.46 -6.32
CA TYR A 76 -6.46 -1.11 -5.64
C TYR A 76 -7.56 -0.70 -6.63
N ILE A 77 -7.22 0.09 -7.64
CA ILE A 77 -8.16 0.55 -8.67
C ILE A 77 -8.66 -0.66 -9.49
N SER A 78 -7.76 -1.56 -9.90
CA SER A 78 -8.10 -2.78 -10.64
C SER A 78 -8.96 -3.74 -9.80
N ALA A 79 -8.68 -3.91 -8.51
CA ALA A 79 -9.50 -4.72 -7.63
C ALA A 79 -10.94 -4.20 -7.51
N LEU A 80 -11.10 -2.87 -7.60
CA LEU A 80 -12.41 -2.22 -7.62
C LEU A 80 -13.06 -2.20 -9.02
N GLY A 81 -12.34 -2.54 -10.09
CA GLY A 81 -12.83 -2.49 -11.47
C GLY A 81 -13.06 -1.07 -11.99
N GLU A 82 -12.34 -0.09 -11.45
CA GLU A 82 -12.49 1.34 -11.74
C GLU A 82 -11.37 1.89 -12.66
N GLU A 83 -10.75 1.04 -13.47
CA GLU A 83 -9.59 1.39 -14.32
C GLU A 83 -9.95 2.48 -15.37
N GLU A 84 -11.19 2.56 -15.80
CA GLU A 84 -11.64 3.57 -16.75
C GLU A 84 -11.61 5.00 -16.19
N ARG A 85 -11.49 5.15 -14.88
CA ARG A 85 -11.30 6.45 -14.24
C ARG A 85 -9.86 6.94 -14.30
N ILE A 86 -8.93 6.09 -14.69
CA ILE A 86 -7.52 6.48 -14.87
C ILE A 86 -7.42 7.25 -16.18
N SER A 87 -7.03 8.52 -16.12
CA SER A 87 -6.80 9.36 -17.30
C SER A 87 -5.31 9.46 -17.67
N GLY A 88 -4.43 9.25 -16.70
CA GLY A 88 -2.98 9.32 -16.91
C GLY A 88 -2.21 8.42 -15.97
N ILE A 89 -1.05 7.95 -16.42
CA ILE A 89 -0.19 7.05 -15.67
C ILE A 89 1.28 7.37 -15.93
N ALA A 90 2.11 7.33 -14.89
CA ALA A 90 3.56 7.32 -15.03
C ALA A 90 4.08 5.89 -15.05
N GLY A 91 5.23 5.66 -15.73
CA GLY A 91 5.89 4.36 -15.74
C GLY A 91 5.05 3.25 -16.39
N ALA A 92 4.42 3.52 -17.54
CA ALA A 92 3.54 2.57 -18.24
C ALA A 92 4.19 1.21 -18.53
N GLN A 93 5.52 1.15 -18.65
CA GLN A 93 6.28 -0.10 -18.83
C GLN A 93 6.19 -1.04 -17.60
N TYR A 94 5.89 -0.50 -16.42
CA TYR A 94 5.77 -1.27 -15.18
C TYR A 94 4.34 -1.79 -14.92
N VAL A 95 3.38 -1.45 -15.76
CA VAL A 95 1.98 -1.88 -15.63
C VAL A 95 1.84 -3.35 -16.00
N TYR A 96 1.37 -4.17 -15.06
CA TYR A 96 1.12 -5.59 -15.30
C TYR A 96 -0.29 -5.88 -15.81
N SER A 97 -1.30 -5.16 -15.32
CA SER A 97 -2.71 -5.33 -15.70
C SER A 97 -2.92 -5.23 -17.21
N GLU A 98 -3.43 -6.30 -17.81
CA GLU A 98 -3.73 -6.34 -19.24
C GLU A 98 -4.82 -5.34 -19.62
N LYS A 99 -5.84 -5.18 -18.78
CA LYS A 99 -6.91 -4.20 -19.00
C LYS A 99 -6.35 -2.78 -19.07
N ILE A 100 -5.48 -2.38 -18.12
CA ILE A 100 -4.88 -1.04 -18.13
C ILE A 100 -3.96 -0.87 -19.34
N ARG A 101 -3.16 -1.89 -19.69
CA ARG A 101 -2.30 -1.85 -20.89
C ARG A 101 -3.11 -1.65 -22.17
N ASN A 102 -4.25 -2.34 -22.31
CA ASN A 102 -5.16 -2.15 -23.44
C ASN A 102 -5.71 -0.72 -23.48
N LEU A 103 -6.14 -0.17 -22.34
CA LEU A 103 -6.60 1.22 -22.25
C LEU A 103 -5.50 2.24 -22.62
N ILE A 104 -4.24 1.94 -22.32
CA ILE A 104 -3.09 2.77 -22.76
C ILE A 104 -2.92 2.66 -24.30
N GLN A 105 -2.96 1.45 -24.86
CA GLN A 105 -2.85 1.24 -26.32
C GLN A 105 -3.98 1.91 -27.09
N GLU A 106 -5.19 1.93 -26.53
CA GLU A 106 -6.36 2.62 -27.08
C GLU A 106 -6.32 4.15 -26.86
N ASN A 107 -5.26 4.70 -26.27
CA ASN A 107 -5.11 6.12 -25.91
C ASN A 107 -6.19 6.64 -24.94
N LYS A 108 -6.91 5.77 -24.25
CA LYS A 108 -7.85 6.14 -23.19
C LYS A 108 -7.13 6.56 -21.90
N ILE A 109 -5.98 5.95 -21.64
CA ILE A 109 -5.06 6.34 -20.57
C ILE A 109 -3.78 6.91 -21.20
N GLN A 110 -3.40 8.13 -20.82
CA GLN A 110 -2.21 8.79 -21.34
C GLN A 110 -0.98 8.48 -20.50
N THR A 111 0.16 8.23 -21.14
CA THR A 111 1.44 8.16 -20.43
C THR A 111 1.92 9.57 -20.12
N VAL A 112 2.07 9.89 -18.83
CA VAL A 112 2.45 11.22 -18.32
C VAL A 112 3.89 11.30 -17.83
N GLY A 113 4.74 10.38 -18.24
CA GLY A 113 6.18 10.34 -17.90
C GLY A 113 6.60 9.03 -17.24
N THR A 114 7.74 9.08 -16.59
CA THR A 114 8.30 7.96 -15.80
C THR A 114 8.10 8.23 -14.30
N ASP A 115 8.49 7.28 -13.46
CA ASP A 115 8.46 7.35 -11.99
C ASP A 115 9.32 8.49 -11.38
N GLN A 116 10.24 9.06 -12.15
CA GLN A 116 11.13 10.14 -11.69
C GLN A 116 11.03 11.43 -12.51
N LYS A 117 10.39 11.41 -13.66
CA LYS A 117 10.27 12.57 -14.55
C LYS A 117 8.88 12.64 -15.19
N TYR A 118 8.03 13.48 -14.63
CA TYR A 118 6.68 13.69 -15.10
C TYR A 118 6.58 14.73 -16.20
N ASN A 119 5.69 14.51 -17.15
CA ASN A 119 5.32 15.51 -18.16
C ASN A 119 4.22 16.41 -17.60
N LEU A 120 4.64 17.56 -17.05
CA LEU A 120 3.75 18.50 -16.40
C LEU A 120 2.65 19.02 -17.32
N GLU A 121 2.98 19.34 -18.58
CA GLU A 121 2.00 19.85 -19.54
C GLU A 121 0.88 18.83 -19.82
N LYS A 122 1.26 17.55 -20.01
CA LYS A 122 0.27 16.49 -20.18
C LYS A 122 -0.60 16.30 -18.95
N ILE A 123 0.01 16.32 -17.74
CA ILE A 123 -0.75 16.20 -16.49
C ILE A 123 -1.78 17.33 -16.36
N LEU A 124 -1.40 18.57 -16.62
CA LEU A 124 -2.30 19.72 -16.55
C LEU A 124 -3.39 19.65 -17.61
N ALA A 125 -3.06 19.22 -18.83
CA ALA A 125 -4.01 19.08 -19.94
C ALA A 125 -5.12 18.03 -19.67
N LEU A 126 -4.85 17.01 -18.87
CA LEU A 126 -5.82 15.96 -18.53
C LEU A 126 -6.93 16.45 -17.60
N LYS A 127 -6.74 17.57 -16.89
CA LYS A 127 -7.74 18.15 -15.97
C LYS A 127 -8.33 17.10 -15.02
N ALA A 128 -7.46 16.28 -14.45
CA ALA A 128 -7.85 15.24 -13.50
C ALA A 128 -8.33 15.83 -12.16
N ASP A 129 -9.24 15.13 -11.49
CA ASP A 129 -9.75 15.52 -10.16
C ASP A 129 -8.66 15.40 -9.10
N ALA A 130 -7.78 14.39 -9.25
CA ALA A 130 -6.67 14.14 -8.34
C ALA A 130 -5.49 13.46 -9.04
N VAL A 131 -4.29 13.68 -8.48
CA VAL A 131 -3.08 12.91 -8.70
C VAL A 131 -2.86 12.03 -7.47
N LEU A 132 -2.82 10.72 -7.66
CA LEU A 132 -2.56 9.73 -6.63
C LEU A 132 -1.09 9.28 -6.75
N THR A 133 -0.34 9.32 -5.65
CA THR A 133 1.09 8.98 -5.64
C THR A 133 1.59 8.64 -4.23
N ASN A 134 2.78 8.06 -4.12
CA ASN A 134 3.53 8.08 -2.87
C ASN A 134 4.31 9.40 -2.75
N TYR A 135 4.66 9.81 -1.52
CA TYR A 135 5.48 10.99 -1.35
C TYR A 135 6.96 10.70 -1.66
N MET A 136 7.53 11.50 -2.55
CA MET A 136 8.95 11.45 -2.90
C MET A 136 9.57 12.84 -2.62
N PRO A 137 10.50 12.97 -1.65
CA PRO A 137 11.04 14.27 -1.25
C PRO A 137 11.69 15.06 -2.40
N ASN A 138 12.34 14.36 -3.34
CA ASN A 138 12.97 14.97 -4.52
C ASN A 138 11.98 15.53 -5.55
N LEU A 139 10.67 15.25 -5.40
CA LEU A 139 9.60 15.74 -6.28
C LEU A 139 8.69 16.76 -5.58
N ALA A 140 9.06 17.25 -4.39
CA ALA A 140 8.24 18.18 -3.61
C ALA A 140 7.82 19.42 -4.43
N ASP A 141 8.75 20.03 -5.16
CA ASP A 141 8.46 21.20 -6.01
C ASP A 141 7.46 20.87 -7.13
N THR A 142 7.52 19.67 -7.68
CA THR A 142 6.58 19.20 -8.71
C THR A 142 5.16 19.09 -8.14
N TYR A 143 5.02 18.58 -6.92
CA TYR A 143 3.72 18.50 -6.25
C TYR A 143 3.14 19.87 -5.96
N GLU A 144 3.97 20.86 -5.59
CA GLU A 144 3.51 22.24 -5.40
C GLU A 144 3.05 22.89 -6.72
N ILE A 145 3.71 22.59 -7.84
CA ILE A 145 3.24 23.05 -9.17
C ILE A 145 1.86 22.45 -9.48
N PHE A 146 1.63 21.17 -9.20
CA PHE A 146 0.30 20.56 -9.40
C PHE A 146 -0.76 21.26 -8.56
N ARG A 147 -0.51 21.51 -7.27
CA ARG A 147 -1.43 22.20 -6.36
C ARG A 147 -1.73 23.63 -6.79
N LYS A 148 -0.72 24.40 -7.21
CA LYS A 148 -0.88 25.75 -7.74
C LYS A 148 -1.76 25.81 -9.00
N ASN A 149 -1.84 24.71 -9.75
CA ASN A 149 -2.69 24.57 -10.91
C ASN A 149 -4.04 23.88 -10.59
N GLY A 150 -4.43 23.80 -9.33
CA GLY A 150 -5.73 23.32 -8.88
C GLY A 150 -5.90 21.80 -8.89
N ILE A 151 -4.80 21.03 -9.01
CA ILE A 151 -4.83 19.58 -8.93
C ILE A 151 -4.66 19.14 -7.48
N ASN A 152 -5.56 18.28 -6.99
CA ASN A 152 -5.45 17.67 -5.69
C ASN A 152 -4.36 16.59 -5.73
N VAL A 153 -3.25 16.81 -5.03
CA VAL A 153 -2.19 15.80 -4.88
C VAL A 153 -2.42 15.02 -3.60
N ILE A 154 -2.67 13.74 -3.74
CA ILE A 154 -3.00 12.82 -2.65
C ILE A 154 -1.85 11.83 -2.49
N PHE A 155 -1.19 11.87 -1.35
CA PHE A 155 -0.16 10.92 -0.98
C PHE A 155 -0.80 9.71 -0.30
N LEU A 156 -0.45 8.52 -0.78
CA LEU A 156 -0.95 7.25 -0.27
C LEU A 156 0.26 6.35 0.00
N ASP A 157 0.82 6.48 1.20
CA ASP A 157 2.07 5.82 1.58
C ASP A 157 1.81 4.48 2.30
N GLU A 158 1.04 3.59 1.65
CA GLU A 158 0.65 2.29 2.18
C GLU A 158 1.84 1.38 2.52
N TYR A 159 2.98 1.62 1.88
CA TYR A 159 4.21 0.88 2.13
C TYR A 159 4.85 1.18 3.49
N LEU A 160 4.39 2.24 4.18
CA LEU A 160 4.83 2.60 5.53
C LEU A 160 4.04 1.87 6.62
N GLU A 161 2.98 1.16 6.28
CA GLU A 161 2.23 0.37 7.25
C GLU A 161 3.05 -0.82 7.77
N GLU A 162 2.82 -1.20 9.02
CA GLU A 162 3.60 -2.26 9.66
C GLU A 162 3.03 -3.66 9.39
N LYS A 163 1.73 -3.75 9.06
CA LYS A 163 1.05 -5.02 8.82
C LYS A 163 0.51 -5.14 7.41
N PRO A 164 0.57 -6.32 6.81
CA PRO A 164 0.04 -6.55 5.46
C PRO A 164 -1.44 -6.17 5.31
N LEU A 165 -2.30 -6.51 6.25
CA LEU A 165 -3.73 -6.18 6.20
C LEU A 165 -3.99 -4.67 6.31
N GLU A 166 -3.11 -3.91 6.95
CA GLU A 166 -3.18 -2.45 6.98
C GLU A 166 -2.97 -1.87 5.57
N LYS A 167 -2.06 -2.45 4.78
CA LYS A 167 -1.91 -2.08 3.35
C LYS A 167 -3.19 -2.39 2.59
N THR A 168 -3.74 -3.61 2.71
CA THR A 168 -5.00 -3.98 2.06
C THR A 168 -6.12 -3.02 2.41
N ALA A 169 -6.19 -2.53 3.65
CA ALA A 169 -7.25 -1.64 4.12
C ALA A 169 -7.35 -0.30 3.37
N TYR A 170 -6.28 0.13 2.68
CA TYR A 170 -6.33 1.29 1.79
C TYR A 170 -7.40 1.17 0.70
N ILE A 171 -7.84 -0.05 0.33
CA ILE A 171 -8.95 -0.23 -0.62
C ILE A 171 -10.24 0.46 -0.15
N LYS A 172 -10.46 0.60 1.16
CA LYS A 172 -11.63 1.28 1.72
C LYS A 172 -11.61 2.77 1.37
N LEU A 173 -10.43 3.40 1.38
CA LEU A 173 -10.26 4.77 0.92
C LEU A 173 -10.47 4.90 -0.60
N PHE A 174 -9.94 3.97 -1.39
CA PHE A 174 -10.21 3.93 -2.84
C PHE A 174 -11.69 3.72 -3.14
N GLY A 175 -12.39 2.89 -2.33
CA GLY A 175 -13.83 2.75 -2.39
C GLY A 175 -14.56 4.09 -2.22
N LYS A 176 -14.11 4.91 -1.25
CA LYS A 176 -14.62 6.26 -1.00
C LYS A 176 -14.33 7.20 -2.17
N PHE A 177 -13.09 7.14 -2.72
CA PHE A 177 -12.69 7.96 -3.86
C PHE A 177 -13.53 7.71 -5.11
N PHE A 178 -14.01 6.49 -5.31
CA PHE A 178 -14.76 6.10 -6.51
C PHE A 178 -16.25 5.87 -6.25
N GLY A 179 -16.74 6.01 -5.02
CA GLY A 179 -18.16 5.82 -4.67
C GLY A 179 -18.60 4.36 -4.71
N VAL A 180 -17.69 3.43 -4.40
CA VAL A 180 -17.91 1.98 -4.42
C VAL A 180 -17.54 1.33 -3.08
N GLU A 181 -17.84 2.00 -1.97
CA GLU A 181 -17.44 1.63 -0.60
C GLU A 181 -17.89 0.21 -0.21
N LYS A 182 -19.13 -0.18 -0.60
CA LYS A 182 -19.65 -1.53 -0.31
C LYS A 182 -18.83 -2.62 -1.00
N LYS A 183 -18.38 -2.36 -2.24
CA LYS A 183 -17.51 -3.28 -2.97
C LYS A 183 -16.14 -3.38 -2.33
N ALA A 184 -15.57 -2.23 -1.96
CA ALA A 184 -14.29 -2.15 -1.27
C ALA A 184 -14.29 -2.92 0.05
N GLU A 185 -15.33 -2.73 0.86
CA GLU A 185 -15.49 -3.43 2.14
C GLU A 185 -15.59 -4.95 1.95
N LYS A 186 -16.38 -5.41 0.97
CA LYS A 186 -16.50 -6.84 0.67
C LYS A 186 -15.16 -7.46 0.28
N ILE A 187 -14.39 -6.78 -0.61
CA ILE A 187 -13.08 -7.27 -1.03
C ILE A 187 -12.10 -7.31 0.14
N TYR A 188 -12.09 -6.26 0.97
CA TYR A 188 -11.26 -6.23 2.18
C TYR A 188 -11.57 -7.43 3.10
N GLN A 189 -12.83 -7.65 3.42
CA GLN A 189 -13.26 -8.74 4.31
C GLN A 189 -12.91 -10.13 3.76
N GLU A 190 -13.01 -10.33 2.44
CA GLU A 190 -12.58 -11.57 1.80
C GLU A 190 -11.08 -11.80 1.97
N ILE A 191 -10.26 -10.79 1.67
CA ILE A 191 -8.79 -10.88 1.81
C ILE A 191 -8.39 -11.08 3.27
N GLU A 192 -9.01 -10.33 4.20
CA GLU A 192 -8.76 -10.44 5.63
C GLU A 192 -9.07 -11.85 6.16
N THR A 193 -10.22 -12.41 5.78
CA THR A 193 -10.64 -13.77 6.17
C THR A 193 -9.63 -14.81 5.67
N ASN A 194 -9.24 -14.71 4.40
CA ASN A 194 -8.25 -15.60 3.81
C ASN A 194 -6.89 -15.47 4.52
N TYR A 195 -6.43 -14.24 4.72
CA TYR A 195 -5.16 -13.94 5.38
C TYR A 195 -5.10 -14.53 6.80
N LEU A 196 -6.13 -14.29 7.61
CA LEU A 196 -6.21 -14.79 8.99
C LEU A 196 -6.31 -16.33 9.03
N THR A 197 -7.01 -16.94 8.10
CA THR A 197 -7.07 -18.40 7.97
C THR A 197 -5.69 -18.98 7.67
N LEU A 198 -4.97 -18.41 6.71
CA LEU A 198 -3.61 -18.81 6.33
C LEU A 198 -2.63 -18.63 7.49
N LYS A 199 -2.68 -17.49 8.17
CA LYS A 199 -1.84 -17.23 9.35
C LYS A 199 -2.08 -18.25 10.46
N ASN A 200 -3.35 -18.58 10.76
CA ASN A 200 -3.71 -19.59 11.76
C ASN A 200 -3.26 -21.01 11.34
N GLN A 201 -3.22 -21.29 10.05
CA GLN A 201 -2.68 -22.55 9.53
C GLN A 201 -1.16 -22.60 9.73
N ALA A 202 -0.43 -21.55 9.36
CA ALA A 202 1.02 -21.46 9.53
C ALA A 202 1.46 -21.55 11.00
N ALA A 203 0.66 -21.01 11.93
CA ALA A 203 0.92 -21.12 13.37
C ALA A 203 0.92 -22.57 13.92
N LYS A 204 0.41 -23.55 13.14
CA LYS A 204 0.42 -24.98 13.48
C LYS A 204 1.67 -25.72 12.97
N ALA A 205 2.56 -25.01 12.26
CA ALA A 205 3.81 -25.60 11.77
C ALA A 205 4.70 -26.07 12.94
N GLY A 206 5.30 -27.23 12.79
CA GLY A 206 6.17 -27.83 13.82
C GLY A 206 7.57 -27.21 13.92
N ASN A 207 7.93 -26.31 13.00
CA ASN A 207 9.23 -25.67 12.92
C ASN A 207 9.10 -24.20 12.46
N SER A 208 10.17 -23.42 12.63
CA SER A 208 10.27 -22.02 12.16
C SER A 208 11.59 -21.87 11.40
N PRO A 209 11.58 -22.06 10.07
CA PRO A 209 12.80 -22.00 9.29
C PRO A 209 13.39 -20.58 9.25
N ALA A 210 14.73 -20.50 9.31
CA ALA A 210 15.43 -19.22 9.29
C ALA A 210 15.45 -18.61 7.88
N VAL A 211 15.14 -17.31 7.80
CA VAL A 211 14.91 -16.58 6.54
C VAL A 211 15.82 -15.36 6.43
N LEU A 212 16.46 -15.23 5.27
CA LEU A 212 17.14 -14.02 4.78
C LEU A 212 16.27 -13.36 3.71
N SER A 213 16.20 -12.02 3.71
CA SER A 213 15.47 -11.24 2.72
C SER A 213 16.35 -10.21 2.03
N GLY A 214 15.98 -9.82 0.80
CA GLY A 214 16.63 -8.75 0.06
C GLY A 214 17.95 -9.17 -0.60
N GLU A 215 18.68 -8.18 -1.10
CA GLU A 215 19.91 -8.38 -1.87
C GLU A 215 20.84 -7.17 -1.83
N MET A 216 22.04 -7.32 -2.38
CA MET A 216 23.01 -6.23 -2.52
C MET A 216 22.59 -5.26 -3.63
N PHE A 217 22.64 -3.97 -3.31
CA PHE A 217 22.65 -2.89 -4.28
C PHE A 217 23.90 -2.04 -4.04
N GLY A 218 24.80 -2.03 -5.02
CA GLY A 218 26.14 -1.53 -4.79
C GLY A 218 26.87 -2.35 -3.70
N ASN A 219 27.41 -1.67 -2.70
CA ASN A 219 28.14 -2.29 -1.59
C ASN A 219 27.28 -2.56 -0.34
N HIS A 220 25.97 -2.32 -0.42
CA HIS A 220 25.06 -2.47 0.72
C HIS A 220 23.99 -3.52 0.43
N TRP A 221 23.72 -4.36 1.42
CA TRP A 221 22.59 -5.27 1.41
C TRP A 221 21.35 -4.55 1.95
N PHE A 222 20.31 -4.43 1.14
CA PHE A 222 19.05 -3.84 1.56
C PHE A 222 18.07 -4.93 1.95
N LEU A 223 17.49 -4.79 3.14
CA LEU A 223 16.54 -5.75 3.68
C LEU A 223 15.51 -5.04 4.58
N ALA A 224 14.39 -5.73 4.81
CA ALA A 224 13.30 -5.19 5.61
C ALA A 224 13.70 -5.05 7.08
N GLY A 225 13.45 -3.91 7.70
CA GLY A 225 13.53 -3.76 9.15
C GLY A 225 12.48 -4.62 9.86
N GLY A 226 12.70 -4.92 11.14
CA GLY A 226 11.88 -5.87 11.88
C GLY A 226 10.44 -5.45 12.14
N LYS A 227 10.13 -4.15 12.04
CA LYS A 227 8.77 -3.60 12.17
C LYS A 227 8.14 -3.21 10.84
N THR A 228 8.56 -3.81 9.73
CA THR A 228 7.93 -3.59 8.42
C THR A 228 6.88 -4.65 8.12
N PHE A 229 5.95 -4.35 7.21
CA PHE A 229 4.98 -5.34 6.74
C PHE A 229 5.65 -6.58 6.11
N ALA A 230 6.85 -6.42 5.53
CA ALA A 230 7.60 -7.54 4.96
C ALA A 230 8.10 -8.50 6.04
N ALA A 231 8.65 -7.97 7.15
CA ALA A 231 9.03 -8.78 8.31
C ALA A 231 7.80 -9.44 8.96
N GLN A 232 6.65 -8.74 8.97
CA GLN A 232 5.40 -9.29 9.49
C GLN A 232 4.89 -10.46 8.64
N TYR A 233 5.06 -10.44 7.31
CA TYR A 233 4.75 -11.61 6.47
C TYR A 233 5.55 -12.84 6.90
N PHE A 234 6.86 -12.70 7.13
CA PHE A 234 7.69 -13.83 7.55
C PHE A 234 7.23 -14.41 8.88
N LYS A 235 6.92 -13.54 9.85
CA LYS A 235 6.36 -13.94 11.14
C LYS A 235 5.01 -14.64 10.99
N ASP A 236 4.10 -14.09 10.20
CA ASP A 236 2.75 -14.64 9.99
C ASP A 236 2.78 -15.93 9.16
N ALA A 237 3.82 -16.13 8.36
CA ALA A 237 4.10 -17.38 7.66
C ALA A 237 4.87 -18.42 8.51
N GLY A 238 5.10 -18.17 9.80
CA GLY A 238 5.76 -19.11 10.71
C GLY A 238 7.27 -19.22 10.53
N ALA A 239 7.95 -18.21 9.96
CA ALA A 239 9.39 -18.22 9.75
C ALA A 239 10.16 -17.37 10.76
N ASP A 240 11.44 -17.68 10.92
CA ASP A 240 12.37 -16.96 11.80
C ASP A 240 13.26 -16.02 10.99
N TYR A 241 12.82 -14.76 10.87
CA TYR A 241 13.54 -13.75 10.13
C TYR A 241 14.79 -13.28 10.88
N ILE A 242 15.94 -13.17 10.18
CA ILE A 242 17.23 -12.78 10.80
C ILE A 242 17.19 -11.42 11.51
N LEU A 243 16.22 -10.55 11.17
CA LEU A 243 16.01 -9.24 11.79
C LEU A 243 14.69 -9.14 12.56
N LYS A 244 14.09 -10.26 13.01
CA LYS A 244 12.82 -10.27 13.74
C LYS A 244 12.78 -9.37 14.98
N ASN A 245 13.93 -9.12 15.63
CA ASN A 245 14.05 -8.29 16.83
C ASN A 245 14.49 -6.84 16.53
N ASN A 246 14.76 -6.52 15.26
CA ASN A 246 15.09 -5.16 14.85
C ASN A 246 13.86 -4.24 14.98
N GLN A 247 14.07 -3.00 15.42
CA GLN A 247 12.99 -2.05 15.71
C GLN A 247 12.73 -1.04 14.60
N ASP A 248 13.42 -1.17 13.45
CA ASP A 248 13.24 -0.26 12.33
C ASP A 248 11.94 -0.54 11.57
N GLU A 249 11.19 0.53 11.28
CA GLU A 249 9.93 0.53 10.51
C GLU A 249 10.17 0.70 8.99
N LYS A 250 11.43 0.75 8.55
CA LYS A 250 11.84 0.95 7.16
C LYS A 250 12.88 -0.08 6.77
N SER A 251 13.19 -0.14 5.48
CA SER A 251 14.34 -0.90 5.00
C SER A 251 15.62 -0.36 5.61
N ILE A 252 16.51 -1.27 5.99
CA ILE A 252 17.84 -0.95 6.50
C ILE A 252 18.92 -1.46 5.53
N SER A 253 20.11 -0.93 5.66
CA SER A 253 21.27 -1.40 4.91
C SER A 253 22.30 -2.02 5.84
N MET A 254 22.91 -3.13 5.40
CA MET A 254 23.97 -3.84 6.10
C MET A 254 25.12 -4.15 5.13
N SER A 255 26.32 -4.38 5.66
CA SER A 255 27.43 -4.90 4.87
C SER A 255 27.23 -6.39 4.54
N PHE A 256 27.96 -6.87 3.53
CA PHE A 256 27.95 -8.30 3.19
C PHE A 256 28.46 -9.15 4.38
N GLU A 257 29.47 -8.67 5.10
CA GLU A 257 30.08 -9.36 6.24
C GLU A 257 29.10 -9.53 7.40
N GLU A 258 28.29 -8.52 7.70
CA GLU A 258 27.24 -8.61 8.72
C GLU A 258 26.17 -9.64 8.31
N ILE A 259 25.75 -9.63 7.03
CA ILE A 259 24.80 -10.63 6.52
C ILE A 259 25.43 -12.03 6.55
N PHE A 260 26.69 -12.18 6.13
CA PHE A 260 27.39 -13.46 6.19
C PHE A 260 27.41 -14.03 7.60
N SER A 261 27.73 -13.19 8.60
CA SER A 261 27.73 -13.60 10.00
C SER A 261 26.33 -14.02 10.50
N LYS A 262 25.29 -13.26 10.15
CA LYS A 262 23.91 -13.51 10.63
C LYS A 262 23.19 -14.63 9.90
N SER A 263 23.65 -15.02 8.71
CA SER A 263 22.93 -15.95 7.82
C SER A 263 23.41 -17.40 7.89
N GLN A 264 24.25 -17.78 8.87
CA GLN A 264 24.83 -19.13 8.95
C GLN A 264 23.80 -20.26 9.13
N SER A 265 22.67 -19.97 9.77
CA SER A 265 21.55 -20.92 9.97
C SER A 265 20.43 -20.77 8.96
N VAL A 266 20.51 -19.81 8.03
CA VAL A 266 19.44 -19.52 7.09
C VAL A 266 19.22 -20.68 6.10
N GLN A 267 17.95 -21.04 5.91
CA GLN A 267 17.50 -22.10 5.03
C GLN A 267 16.84 -21.54 3.76
N TYR A 268 16.23 -20.36 3.85
CA TYR A 268 15.50 -19.71 2.77
C TYR A 268 15.99 -18.28 2.55
N TRP A 269 16.24 -17.95 1.31
CA TRP A 269 16.56 -16.59 0.89
C TRP A 269 15.46 -16.10 -0.07
N VAL A 270 14.74 -15.06 0.31
CA VAL A 270 13.54 -14.57 -0.38
C VAL A 270 13.64 -13.10 -0.76
N ASN A 271 12.68 -12.63 -1.53
CA ASN A 271 12.55 -11.23 -1.97
C ASN A 271 13.73 -10.73 -2.81
N LEU A 272 14.27 -11.60 -3.63
CA LEU A 272 15.18 -11.15 -4.67
C LEU A 272 14.38 -10.50 -5.80
N SER A 273 15.05 -9.59 -6.51
CA SER A 273 14.50 -8.93 -7.68
C SER A 273 14.34 -9.90 -8.86
N ASN A 274 14.69 -9.47 -10.06
CA ASN A 274 14.42 -10.17 -11.30
C ASN A 274 15.56 -11.11 -11.69
N TYR A 275 15.68 -12.25 -11.00
CA TYR A 275 16.60 -13.34 -11.37
C TYR A 275 15.83 -14.59 -11.71
N THR A 276 16.30 -15.35 -12.70
CA THR A 276 15.71 -16.62 -13.10
C THR A 276 16.56 -17.83 -12.69
N THR A 277 17.84 -17.63 -12.47
CA THR A 277 18.79 -18.68 -12.09
C THR A 277 19.77 -18.23 -11.01
N LYS A 278 20.30 -19.19 -10.23
CA LYS A 278 21.40 -18.95 -9.29
C LYS A 278 22.67 -18.42 -9.99
N LYS A 279 22.89 -18.80 -11.25
CA LYS A 279 24.02 -18.32 -12.07
C LYS A 279 23.93 -16.83 -12.34
N GLU A 280 22.77 -16.31 -12.67
CA GLU A 280 22.55 -14.86 -12.84
C GLU A 280 22.85 -14.11 -11.54
N LEU A 281 22.42 -14.65 -10.41
CA LEU A 281 22.67 -14.07 -9.09
C LEU A 281 24.18 -14.01 -8.78
N LEU A 282 24.94 -15.09 -9.07
CA LEU A 282 26.41 -15.11 -8.95
C LEU A 282 27.10 -14.13 -9.89
N ASN A 283 26.63 -14.01 -11.13
CA ASN A 283 27.18 -13.05 -12.08
C ASN A 283 27.02 -11.62 -11.60
N LYS A 284 25.90 -11.34 -10.90
CA LYS A 284 25.66 -10.02 -10.30
C LYS A 284 26.59 -9.74 -9.14
N ASN A 285 26.80 -10.72 -8.26
CA ASN A 285 27.73 -10.62 -7.13
C ASN A 285 28.30 -12.00 -6.76
N PRO A 286 29.56 -12.29 -7.10
CA PRO A 286 30.22 -13.57 -6.79
C PRO A 286 30.30 -13.89 -5.30
N ALA A 287 30.25 -12.87 -4.43
CA ALA A 287 30.30 -13.07 -2.98
C ALA A 287 29.09 -13.88 -2.44
N TYR A 288 27.97 -13.88 -3.16
CA TYR A 288 26.79 -14.68 -2.80
C TYR A 288 27.09 -16.17 -2.69
N GLY A 289 28.03 -16.68 -3.48
CA GLY A 289 28.49 -18.08 -3.38
C GLY A 289 29.12 -18.46 -2.04
N LYS A 290 29.57 -17.50 -1.23
CA LYS A 290 30.08 -17.72 0.12
C LYS A 290 28.96 -18.00 1.13
N LEU A 291 27.73 -17.56 0.85
CA LEU A 291 26.61 -17.77 1.76
C LEU A 291 26.20 -19.25 1.78
N ARG A 292 25.98 -19.79 2.98
CA ARG A 292 25.51 -21.17 3.14
C ARG A 292 24.17 -21.39 2.46
N VAL A 293 23.22 -20.45 2.62
CA VAL A 293 21.89 -20.51 1.98
C VAL A 293 21.97 -20.56 0.45
N PHE A 294 23.00 -19.96 -0.15
CA PHE A 294 23.20 -20.05 -1.61
C PHE A 294 23.57 -21.46 -2.04
N ARG A 295 24.42 -22.16 -1.29
CA ARG A 295 24.89 -23.52 -1.62
C ARG A 295 23.89 -24.61 -1.25
N GLU A 296 23.27 -24.50 -0.07
CA GLU A 296 22.50 -25.56 0.57
C GLU A 296 21.00 -25.24 0.73
N GLY A 297 20.63 -23.97 0.67
CA GLY A 297 19.26 -23.52 0.87
C GLY A 297 18.48 -23.30 -0.42
N LYS A 298 17.27 -22.80 -0.23
CA LYS A 298 16.36 -22.44 -1.33
C LYS A 298 16.27 -20.92 -1.49
N ILE A 299 16.27 -20.48 -2.73
CA ILE A 299 16.31 -19.06 -3.08
C ILE A 299 15.10 -18.73 -3.96
N PHE A 300 14.37 -17.64 -3.62
CA PHE A 300 13.16 -17.23 -4.32
C PHE A 300 13.21 -15.75 -4.72
N ALA A 301 12.84 -15.49 -5.99
CA ALA A 301 12.64 -14.16 -6.52
C ALA A 301 11.16 -13.82 -6.64
N MET A 302 10.82 -12.52 -6.64
CA MET A 302 9.45 -12.01 -6.75
C MET A 302 9.02 -11.82 -8.21
N ASN A 303 9.29 -12.78 -9.09
CA ASN A 303 9.15 -12.61 -10.54
C ASN A 303 8.32 -13.69 -11.23
N ASN A 304 7.51 -14.47 -10.49
CA ASN A 304 6.69 -15.50 -11.12
C ASN A 304 5.61 -14.91 -12.04
N ARG A 305 5.12 -13.71 -11.72
CA ARG A 305 4.17 -12.96 -12.56
C ARG A 305 4.85 -11.68 -13.06
N GLN A 306 5.77 -11.86 -14.02
CA GLN A 306 6.50 -10.78 -14.65
C GLN A 306 6.33 -10.79 -16.18
N LYS A 307 6.19 -9.61 -16.80
CA LYS A 307 6.10 -9.36 -18.24
C LYS A 307 6.99 -8.15 -18.60
N GLY A 308 8.21 -8.40 -19.07
CA GLY A 308 9.21 -7.33 -19.25
C GLY A 308 9.53 -6.67 -17.89
N ASP A 309 9.41 -5.35 -17.83
CA ASP A 309 9.63 -4.60 -16.59
C ASP A 309 8.44 -4.63 -15.63
N ALA A 310 7.26 -5.07 -16.09
CA ALA A 310 6.05 -5.13 -15.29
C ALA A 310 6.02 -6.36 -14.38
N ASN A 311 5.80 -6.15 -13.08
CA ASN A 311 5.77 -7.21 -12.09
C ASN A 311 4.53 -7.09 -11.20
N ASP A 312 3.67 -8.11 -11.26
CA ASP A 312 2.37 -8.14 -10.57
C ASP A 312 2.49 -8.18 -9.04
N TYR A 313 3.63 -8.62 -8.49
CA TYR A 313 3.87 -8.52 -7.05
C TYR A 313 3.74 -7.08 -6.54
N PHE A 314 4.20 -6.10 -7.34
CA PHE A 314 4.13 -4.68 -7.00
C PHE A 314 2.81 -4.01 -7.42
N GLU A 315 1.95 -4.70 -8.15
CA GLU A 315 0.62 -4.22 -8.57
C GLU A 315 -0.47 -4.95 -7.79
N SER A 316 -0.91 -6.13 -8.23
CA SER A 316 -1.97 -6.86 -7.50
C SER A 316 -1.50 -7.39 -6.14
N GLY A 317 -0.22 -7.74 -5.97
CA GLY A 317 0.35 -8.18 -4.69
C GLY A 317 0.34 -7.08 -3.61
N ALA A 318 0.23 -5.81 -3.99
CA ALA A 318 0.09 -4.71 -3.03
C ALA A 318 -1.20 -4.82 -2.21
N ILE A 319 -2.28 -5.31 -2.81
CA ILE A 319 -3.58 -5.49 -2.17
C ILE A 319 -3.87 -6.94 -1.79
N ARG A 320 -3.45 -7.93 -2.62
CA ARG A 320 -3.68 -9.37 -2.39
C ARG A 320 -2.66 -9.93 -1.39
N THR A 321 -2.66 -9.34 -0.20
CA THR A 321 -1.76 -9.75 0.88
C THR A 321 -2.00 -11.18 1.36
N ASP A 322 -3.20 -11.71 1.16
CA ASP A 322 -3.55 -13.11 1.37
C ASP A 322 -2.74 -14.05 0.45
N LEU A 323 -2.64 -13.73 -0.83
CA LEU A 323 -1.89 -14.54 -1.79
C LEU A 323 -0.36 -14.44 -1.57
N VAL A 324 0.13 -13.27 -1.17
CA VAL A 324 1.54 -13.11 -0.79
C VAL A 324 1.88 -13.93 0.45
N LEU A 325 1.03 -13.91 1.48
CA LEU A 325 1.21 -14.75 2.66
C LEU A 325 1.18 -16.23 2.31
N ARG A 326 0.24 -16.67 1.44
CA ARG A 326 0.16 -18.04 0.99
C ARG A 326 1.44 -18.50 0.29
N ASP A 327 2.06 -17.65 -0.54
CA ASP A 327 3.33 -17.97 -1.18
C ASP A 327 4.44 -18.19 -0.13
N TYR A 328 4.55 -17.32 0.87
CA TYR A 328 5.54 -17.50 1.94
C TYR A 328 5.29 -18.78 2.75
N ILE A 329 4.03 -19.08 3.08
CA ILE A 329 3.71 -20.32 3.80
C ILE A 329 4.09 -21.54 2.95
N LYS A 330 3.77 -21.54 1.66
CA LYS A 330 4.17 -22.63 0.76
C LYS A 330 5.69 -22.78 0.65
N ILE A 331 6.42 -21.67 0.66
CA ILE A 331 7.89 -21.70 0.62
C ILE A 331 8.46 -22.29 1.90
N PHE A 332 7.96 -21.87 3.06
CA PHE A 332 8.52 -22.24 4.37
C PHE A 332 7.97 -23.56 4.89
N HIS A 333 6.73 -23.91 4.54
CA HIS A 333 5.98 -25.07 5.00
C HIS A 333 5.24 -25.71 3.81
N PRO A 334 5.99 -26.31 2.85
CA PRO A 334 5.40 -26.85 1.61
C PRO A 334 4.38 -27.96 1.87
N GLU A 335 4.42 -28.61 3.02
CA GLU A 335 3.46 -29.63 3.43
C GLU A 335 2.01 -29.14 3.54
N PHE A 336 1.79 -27.85 3.79
CA PHE A 336 0.44 -27.28 3.83
C PHE A 336 -0.18 -27.13 2.44
N PHE A 337 0.63 -27.05 1.39
CA PHE A 337 0.18 -26.80 0.01
C PHE A 337 0.95 -27.69 -1.00
N PRO A 338 0.89 -29.03 -0.89
CA PRO A 338 1.77 -29.92 -1.66
C PRO A 338 1.58 -29.79 -3.18
N ASN A 339 0.36 -29.55 -3.64
CA ASN A 339 0.01 -29.49 -5.07
C ASN A 339 -0.15 -28.09 -5.63
N ASP A 340 0.03 -27.04 -4.80
CA ASP A 340 -0.21 -25.68 -5.24
C ASP A 340 1.02 -25.09 -5.94
N THR A 341 0.79 -24.10 -6.80
CA THR A 341 1.84 -23.28 -7.41
C THR A 341 1.97 -21.96 -6.67
N LEU A 342 3.17 -21.37 -6.68
CA LEU A 342 3.41 -20.01 -6.18
C LEU A 342 2.75 -18.99 -7.12
N VAL A 343 2.18 -17.95 -6.56
CA VAL A 343 1.51 -16.89 -7.32
C VAL A 343 2.54 -15.86 -7.78
N TYR A 344 3.27 -15.26 -6.86
CA TYR A 344 4.20 -14.17 -7.12
C TYR A 344 5.66 -14.57 -7.06
N MET A 345 5.98 -15.58 -6.26
CA MET A 345 7.34 -16.02 -6.02
C MET A 345 7.74 -17.14 -6.98
N LYS A 346 9.04 -17.23 -7.28
CA LYS A 346 9.63 -18.29 -8.11
C LYS A 346 10.96 -18.75 -7.53
N GLU A 347 11.16 -20.07 -7.44
CA GLU A 347 12.42 -20.66 -6.99
C GLU A 347 13.49 -20.52 -8.07
N LEU A 348 14.68 -20.05 -7.71
CA LEU A 348 15.86 -20.00 -8.57
C LEU A 348 16.52 -21.39 -8.61
N LYS A 349 16.75 -21.86 -9.82
CA LYS A 349 17.42 -23.14 -10.09
C LYS A 349 18.89 -22.96 -10.46
#